data_280bedf77f1ab70c11c7f8675e3fcf15
#
_entry.id   280bedf77f1ab70c11c7f8675e3fcf15
#
_cell.length_a   1.000
_cell.length_b   1.000
_cell.length_c   1.000
_cell.angle_alpha   90.00
_cell.angle_beta   90.00
_cell.angle_gamma   90.00
#
_symmetry.space_group_name_H-M   'P 1'
#
loop_
_entity.id
_entity.type
_entity.pdbx_description
1 polymer ?
#
loop_
_entity_poly.entity_id
_entity_poly.type
_entity_poly.pdbx_seq_one_letter_code
_entity_poly.pdbx_strand_id
1 'polypeptide(L)'
;MLYGCCVNLLPKTLDRIGLEYAGRLKRLGYDYIELPLNELAQLSEQEFRDARTVLEELDLPCRACNDFMPARFQITGSDITSRAELTDYLRRALERAARLGISFAGFGSPWSRSCPEHYSREA
;
A
#
# COMPACT_ATOMS: atom_id res chain seq x y z
N MET A 1 -13.41 -10.54 -17.35
CA MET A 1 -12.05 -10.38 -16.75
C MET A 1 -11.93 -8.93 -16.31
N LEU A 2 -11.36 -8.64 -15.14
CA LEU A 2 -11.15 -7.27 -14.67
C LEU A 2 -9.67 -6.87 -14.85
N TYR A 3 -9.44 -5.68 -15.31
CA TYR A 3 -8.10 -5.12 -15.51
C TYR A 3 -7.83 -4.02 -14.49
N GLY A 4 -6.76 -4.18 -13.72
CA GLY A 4 -6.30 -3.20 -12.75
C GLY A 4 -4.96 -2.60 -13.13
N CYS A 5 -4.65 -1.44 -12.56
CA CYS A 5 -3.35 -0.80 -12.69
C CYS A 5 -2.71 -0.56 -11.33
N CYS A 6 -1.50 -1.08 -11.17
CA CYS A 6 -0.64 -0.76 -10.03
C CYS A 6 0.07 0.57 -10.28
N VAL A 7 -0.23 1.58 -9.48
CA VAL A 7 0.37 2.92 -9.63
C VAL A 7 1.62 3.12 -8.79
N ASN A 8 2.01 2.14 -7.97
CA ASN A 8 3.17 2.30 -7.10
C ASN A 8 4.48 2.49 -7.88
N LEU A 9 4.58 1.92 -9.08
CA LEU A 9 5.75 2.03 -9.95
C LEU A 9 5.75 3.27 -10.85
N LEU A 10 4.68 4.06 -10.84
CA LEU A 10 4.61 5.29 -11.63
C LEU A 10 5.24 6.46 -10.86
N PRO A 11 5.86 7.42 -11.57
CA PRO A 11 6.33 8.65 -10.94
C PRO A 11 5.17 9.39 -10.28
N LYS A 12 5.31 9.76 -9.00
CA LYS A 12 4.29 10.47 -8.23
C LYS A 12 4.77 11.89 -7.98
N THR A 13 4.01 12.86 -8.45
CA THR A 13 4.39 14.29 -8.38
C THR A 13 3.42 15.12 -7.55
N LEU A 14 2.16 14.70 -7.45
CA LEU A 14 1.12 15.44 -6.73
C LEU A 14 0.76 14.81 -5.39
N ASP A 15 0.82 13.50 -5.29
CA ASP A 15 0.51 12.77 -4.06
C ASP A 15 1.42 11.54 -3.89
N ARG A 16 1.45 10.99 -2.69
CA ARG A 16 2.31 9.83 -2.36
C ARG A 16 1.73 8.50 -2.82
N ILE A 17 0.43 8.44 -3.03
CA ILE A 17 -0.29 7.19 -3.32
C ILE A 17 -0.53 6.96 -4.81
N GLY A 18 -0.29 7.97 -5.67
CA GLY A 18 -0.51 7.89 -7.12
C GLY A 18 -1.97 8.11 -7.52
N LEU A 19 -2.78 8.76 -6.69
CA LEU A 19 -4.18 9.08 -6.98
C LEU A 19 -4.33 10.01 -8.19
N GLU A 20 -3.30 10.79 -8.51
CA GLU A 20 -3.21 11.66 -9.69
C GLU A 20 -3.48 10.92 -11.00
N TYR A 21 -3.28 9.60 -11.02
CA TYR A 21 -3.53 8.76 -12.19
C TYR A 21 -4.98 8.25 -12.31
N ALA A 22 -5.77 8.30 -11.24
CA ALA A 22 -7.08 7.67 -11.17
C ALA A 22 -8.02 8.10 -12.32
N GLY A 23 -8.14 9.39 -12.57
CA GLY A 23 -8.98 9.91 -13.67
C GLY A 23 -8.52 9.45 -15.05
N ARG A 24 -7.20 9.33 -15.26
CA ARG A 24 -6.65 8.81 -16.52
C ARG A 24 -6.93 7.32 -16.68
N LEU A 25 -6.74 6.54 -15.63
CA LEU A 25 -7.00 5.10 -15.62
C LEU A 25 -8.46 4.80 -15.94
N LYS A 26 -9.40 5.53 -15.33
CA LYS A 26 -10.82 5.38 -15.63
C LYS A 26 -11.12 5.63 -17.10
N ARG A 27 -10.58 6.71 -17.68
CA ARG A 27 -10.77 7.02 -19.12
C ARG A 27 -10.15 5.98 -20.06
N LEU A 28 -9.10 5.28 -19.62
CA LEU A 28 -8.46 4.20 -20.36
C LEU A 28 -9.16 2.84 -20.21
N GLY A 29 -10.23 2.78 -19.41
CA GLY A 29 -11.06 1.58 -19.25
C GLY A 29 -10.56 0.58 -18.23
N TYR A 30 -9.71 1.01 -17.28
CA TYR A 30 -9.35 0.16 -16.14
C TYR A 30 -10.53 -0.02 -15.18
N ASP A 31 -10.68 -1.23 -14.66
CA ASP A 31 -11.76 -1.60 -13.74
C ASP A 31 -11.45 -1.28 -12.29
N TYR A 32 -10.16 -1.22 -11.92
CA TYR A 32 -9.71 -0.89 -10.57
C TYR A 32 -8.28 -0.34 -10.53
N ILE A 33 -7.94 0.30 -9.43
CA ILE A 33 -6.59 0.78 -9.12
C ILE A 33 -5.98 -0.05 -8.00
N GLU A 34 -4.65 -0.22 -8.01
CA GLU A 34 -3.87 -0.80 -6.92
C GLU A 34 -2.96 0.28 -6.32
N LEU A 35 -3.08 0.52 -5.02
CA LEU A 35 -2.40 1.58 -4.29
C LEU A 35 -1.35 1.02 -3.31
N PRO A 36 -0.29 1.79 -2.96
CA PRO A 36 0.71 1.41 -1.97
C PRO A 36 0.13 1.47 -0.55
N LEU A 37 0.08 0.34 0.16
CA LEU A 37 -0.53 0.25 1.49
C LEU A 37 0.26 1.04 2.54
N ASN A 38 1.59 1.03 2.47
CA ASN A 38 2.43 1.77 3.40
C ASN A 38 2.16 3.28 3.36
N GLU A 39 1.92 3.84 2.17
CA GLU A 39 1.60 5.25 1.99
C GLU A 39 0.16 5.55 2.42
N LEU A 40 -0.78 4.67 2.08
CA LEU A 40 -2.17 4.78 2.57
C LEU A 40 -2.23 4.83 4.10
N ALA A 41 -1.42 4.01 4.78
CA ALA A 41 -1.35 3.98 6.24
C ALA A 41 -0.80 5.27 6.86
N GLN A 42 -0.06 6.07 6.11
CA GLN A 42 0.58 7.30 6.56
C GLN A 42 -0.23 8.57 6.26
N LEU A 43 -1.27 8.50 5.45
CA LEU A 43 -2.15 9.64 5.19
C LEU A 43 -2.77 10.13 6.49
N SER A 44 -3.05 11.42 6.59
CA SER A 44 -3.97 11.94 7.60
C SER A 44 -5.38 11.39 7.36
N GLU A 45 -6.27 11.54 8.33
CA GLU A 45 -7.65 11.09 8.16
C GLU A 45 -8.39 11.92 7.09
N GLN A 46 -8.04 13.20 6.94
CA GLN A 46 -8.60 14.03 5.88
C GLN A 46 -8.12 13.61 4.49
N GLU A 47 -6.80 13.45 4.29
CA GLU A 47 -6.23 12.97 3.02
C GLU A 47 -6.82 11.62 2.62
N PHE A 48 -7.00 10.72 3.58
CA PHE A 48 -7.60 9.42 3.31
C PHE A 48 -9.08 9.53 2.88
N ARG A 49 -9.88 10.40 3.53
CA ARG A 49 -11.26 10.65 3.10
C ARG A 49 -11.32 11.25 1.69
N ASP A 50 -10.46 12.21 1.42
CA ASP A 50 -10.40 12.86 0.10
C ASP A 50 -10.04 11.85 -1.00
N ALA A 51 -9.04 11.00 -0.73
CA ALA A 51 -8.66 9.92 -1.66
C ALA A 51 -9.83 8.96 -1.93
N ARG A 52 -10.55 8.57 -0.90
CA ARG A 52 -11.72 7.70 -1.03
C ARG A 52 -12.83 8.36 -1.84
N THR A 53 -13.11 9.64 -1.58
CA THR A 53 -14.11 10.42 -2.35
C THR A 53 -13.76 10.45 -3.83
N VAL A 54 -12.50 10.74 -4.19
CA VAL A 54 -12.05 10.75 -5.58
C VAL A 54 -12.29 9.39 -6.28
N LEU A 55 -11.98 8.28 -5.60
CA LEU A 55 -12.19 6.94 -6.15
C LEU A 55 -13.69 6.62 -6.33
N GLU A 56 -14.51 7.02 -5.37
CA GLU A 56 -15.98 6.86 -5.43
C GLU A 56 -16.59 7.69 -6.57
N GLU A 57 -16.22 8.96 -6.70
CA GLU A 57 -16.70 9.84 -7.78
C GLU A 57 -16.30 9.36 -9.18
N LEU A 58 -15.14 8.75 -9.31
CA LEU A 58 -14.65 8.18 -10.56
C LEU A 58 -15.21 6.77 -10.83
N ASP A 59 -15.92 6.16 -9.88
CA ASP A 59 -16.30 4.75 -9.95
C ASP A 59 -15.09 3.86 -10.33
N LEU A 60 -13.96 4.09 -9.67
CA LEU A 60 -12.71 3.35 -9.84
C LEU A 60 -12.27 2.75 -8.49
N PRO A 61 -12.78 1.57 -8.10
CA PRO A 61 -12.50 0.99 -6.80
C PRO A 61 -11.02 0.63 -6.66
N CYS A 62 -10.48 0.74 -5.43
CA CYS A 62 -9.20 0.15 -5.06
C CYS A 62 -9.46 -1.28 -4.58
N ARG A 63 -9.10 -2.30 -5.37
CA ARG A 63 -9.35 -3.70 -5.02
C ARG A 63 -8.13 -4.43 -4.48
N ALA A 64 -6.96 -3.92 -4.76
CA ALA A 64 -5.69 -4.49 -4.35
C ALA A 64 -4.76 -3.42 -3.79
N CYS A 65 -3.83 -3.82 -2.97
CA CYS A 65 -2.72 -3.00 -2.54
C CYS A 65 -1.41 -3.80 -2.57
N ASN A 66 -0.31 -3.08 -2.69
CA ASN A 66 1.04 -3.61 -2.58
C ASN A 66 1.86 -2.78 -1.60
N ASP A 67 3.18 -2.95 -1.61
CA ASP A 67 4.09 -2.20 -0.75
C ASP A 67 3.62 -2.22 0.71
N PHE A 68 3.44 -3.44 1.22
CA PHE A 68 2.73 -3.73 2.46
C PHE A 68 3.41 -3.10 3.68
N MET A 69 4.75 -3.17 3.76
CA MET A 69 5.53 -2.70 4.90
C MET A 69 6.43 -1.54 4.51
N PRO A 70 6.50 -0.48 5.33
CA PRO A 70 7.53 0.55 5.19
C PRO A 70 8.93 -0.06 5.30
N ALA A 71 9.88 0.45 4.49
CA ALA A 71 11.27 -0.05 4.47
C ALA A 71 11.98 0.05 5.83
N ARG A 72 11.56 0.98 6.69
CA ARG A 72 12.11 1.15 8.04
C ARG A 72 11.75 0.02 9.01
N PHE A 73 10.73 -0.78 8.71
CA PHE A 73 10.32 -1.90 9.55
C PHE A 73 11.06 -3.16 9.17
N GLN A 74 11.71 -3.77 10.16
CA GLN A 74 12.41 -5.03 10.03
C GLN A 74 11.65 -6.13 10.78
N ILE A 75 11.38 -7.24 10.11
CA ILE A 75 10.72 -8.41 10.69
C ILE A 75 11.65 -9.64 10.76
N THR A 76 12.85 -9.48 10.25
CA THR A 76 13.92 -10.49 10.27
C THR A 76 15.24 -9.85 10.71
N GLY A 77 16.14 -10.64 11.29
CA GLY A 77 17.46 -10.18 11.69
C GLY A 77 17.54 -9.74 13.16
N SER A 78 18.60 -9.00 13.52
CA SER A 78 18.88 -8.54 14.88
C SER A 78 18.08 -7.30 15.30
N ASP A 79 17.78 -6.45 14.34
CA ASP A 79 17.15 -5.13 14.56
C ASP A 79 15.65 -5.15 14.26
N ILE A 80 14.99 -6.19 14.76
CA ILE A 80 13.54 -6.39 14.52
C ILE A 80 12.76 -5.25 15.16
N THR A 81 11.87 -4.65 14.36
CA THR A 81 10.91 -3.64 14.83
C THR A 81 10.06 -4.21 15.96
N SER A 82 9.84 -3.41 17.00
CA SER A 82 9.07 -3.88 18.16
C SER A 82 7.68 -4.37 17.76
N ARG A 83 7.20 -5.39 18.47
CA ARG A 83 5.86 -5.95 18.26
C ARG A 83 4.76 -4.89 18.40
N ALA A 84 4.93 -3.94 19.31
CA ALA A 84 3.98 -2.86 19.52
C ALA A 84 3.88 -1.97 18.28
N GLU A 85 5.00 -1.49 17.75
CA GLU A 85 5.03 -0.66 16.53
C GLU A 85 4.46 -1.39 15.31
N LEU A 86 4.83 -2.67 15.13
CA LEU A 86 4.29 -3.48 14.05
C LEU A 86 2.77 -3.64 14.19
N THR A 87 2.27 -3.90 15.39
CA THR A 87 0.84 -4.05 15.64
C THR A 87 0.08 -2.76 15.36
N ASP A 88 0.59 -1.62 15.79
CA ASP A 88 -0.04 -0.32 15.58
C ASP A 88 -0.06 0.08 14.10
N TYR A 89 1.03 -0.19 13.40
CA TYR A 89 1.09 0.00 11.95
C TYR A 89 0.08 -0.91 11.23
N LEU A 90 0.10 -2.21 11.50
CA LEU A 90 -0.76 -3.19 10.84
C LEU A 90 -2.24 -2.89 11.08
N ARG A 91 -2.61 -2.52 12.31
CA ARG A 91 -3.99 -2.14 12.62
C ARG A 91 -4.46 -0.99 11.74
N ARG A 92 -3.67 0.09 11.65
CA ARG A 92 -3.99 1.26 10.84
C ARG A 92 -4.02 0.94 9.35
N ALA A 93 -3.04 0.21 8.85
CA ALA A 93 -2.95 -0.17 7.44
C ALA A 93 -4.13 -1.04 7.02
N LEU A 94 -4.46 -2.08 7.79
CA LEU A 94 -5.56 -2.99 7.49
C LEU A 94 -6.93 -2.35 7.67
N GLU A 95 -7.11 -1.46 8.65
CA GLU A 95 -8.32 -0.67 8.79
C GLU A 95 -8.58 0.18 7.54
N ARG A 96 -7.57 0.87 7.04
CA ARG A 96 -7.68 1.68 5.81
C ARG A 96 -7.94 0.82 4.58
N ALA A 97 -7.26 -0.32 4.46
CA ALA A 97 -7.54 -1.28 3.41
C ALA A 97 -9.00 -1.73 3.43
N ALA A 98 -9.52 -2.09 4.59
CA ALA A 98 -10.92 -2.49 4.76
C ALA A 98 -11.89 -1.35 4.38
N ARG A 99 -11.62 -0.12 4.78
CA ARG A 99 -12.45 1.05 4.47
C ARG A 99 -12.48 1.40 2.97
N LEU A 100 -11.46 1.01 2.21
CA LEU A 100 -11.42 1.12 0.74
C LEU A 100 -12.01 -0.11 0.03
N GLY A 101 -12.37 -1.18 0.76
CA GLY A 101 -12.85 -2.42 0.16
C GLY A 101 -11.76 -3.25 -0.51
N ILE A 102 -10.50 -3.07 -0.11
CA ILE A 102 -9.37 -3.84 -0.64
C ILE A 102 -9.51 -5.31 -0.21
N SER A 103 -9.48 -6.20 -1.20
CA SER A 103 -9.62 -7.65 -0.99
C SER A 103 -8.30 -8.41 -1.07
N PHE A 104 -7.27 -7.80 -1.69
CA PHE A 104 -5.97 -8.43 -1.91
C PHE A 104 -4.85 -7.49 -1.48
N ALA A 105 -3.92 -8.00 -0.66
CA ALA A 105 -2.73 -7.27 -0.23
C ALA A 105 -1.47 -8.06 -0.61
N GLY A 106 -0.67 -7.51 -1.52
CA GLY A 106 0.61 -8.09 -1.90
C GLY A 106 1.68 -7.82 -0.85
N PHE A 107 2.20 -8.87 -0.21
CA PHE A 107 3.28 -8.76 0.77
C PHE A 107 4.64 -9.09 0.14
N GLY A 108 5.18 -8.17 -0.62
CA GLY A 108 6.55 -8.20 -1.14
C GLY A 108 7.56 -7.77 -0.09
N SER A 109 7.60 -6.48 0.18
CA SER A 109 8.40 -5.80 1.23
C SER A 109 9.82 -6.38 1.41
N PRO A 110 10.66 -6.41 0.37
CA PRO A 110 11.97 -7.09 0.43
C PRO A 110 12.88 -6.50 1.51
N TRP A 111 12.83 -5.19 1.71
CA TRP A 111 13.63 -4.49 2.72
C TRP A 111 13.28 -4.91 4.15
N SER A 112 12.01 -5.19 4.44
CA SER A 112 11.54 -5.61 5.76
C SER A 112 11.86 -7.08 6.07
N ARG A 113 12.16 -7.88 5.04
CA ARG A 113 12.41 -9.32 5.12
C ARG A 113 13.82 -9.72 4.69
N SER A 114 14.73 -8.74 4.54
CA SER A 114 16.11 -9.04 4.16
C SER A 114 16.79 -9.86 5.25
N CYS A 115 17.53 -10.89 4.83
CA CYS A 115 18.42 -11.62 5.71
C CYS A 115 19.71 -10.79 5.87
N PRO A 116 20.12 -10.40 7.09
CA PRO A 116 21.37 -9.72 7.29
C PRO A 116 22.56 -10.57 6.84
N GLU A 117 23.64 -9.94 6.38
CA GLU A 117 24.81 -10.66 5.83
C GLU A 117 25.46 -11.65 6.79
N HIS A 118 25.34 -11.38 8.10
CA HIS A 118 25.92 -12.23 9.14
C HIS A 118 25.03 -13.41 9.59
N TYR A 119 23.83 -13.56 9.01
CA TYR A 119 22.96 -14.70 9.26
C TYR A 119 23.15 -15.77 8.18
N SER A 120 23.35 -17.02 8.60
CA SER A 120 23.33 -18.16 7.69
C SER A 120 21.92 -18.40 7.15
N ARG A 121 21.83 -18.72 5.85
CA ARG A 121 20.57 -19.16 5.24
C ARG A 121 20.18 -20.59 5.62
N GLU A 122 21.06 -21.29 6.30
CA GLU A 122 20.90 -22.69 6.73
C GLU A 122 20.41 -22.80 8.18
N ALA A 123 20.13 -21.66 8.84
CA ALA A 123 19.70 -21.64 10.23
C ALA A 123 18.15 -21.63 10.33
#